data_855ccb26eb61ff23ce786a4dbfedf6f1
#
_entry.id   855ccb26eb61ff23ce786a4dbfedf6f1
#
_cell.length_a   1.000
_cell.length_b   1.000
_cell.length_c   1.000
_cell.angle_alpha   90.00
_cell.angle_beta   90.00
_cell.angle_gamma   90.00
#
_symmetry.space_group_name_H-M   'P 1'
#
loop_
_entity.id
_entity.type
_entity.pdbx_description
1 polymer ?
#
loop_
_entity_poly.entity_id
_entity_poly.type
_entity_poly.pdbx_seq_one_letter_code
_entity_poly.pdbx_strand_id
1 'polypeptide(L)'
;NTDLIYDFDLIMNQIWVVGNNFSLYNIENNTFISPQNSPSIDISMISKEENIIYGFSDGKIISSIEENKWKNEKLENFNKITSIASFNNNLFFGSKAMGIFDKNNNIIIDNNSNNSLLKPTSSGEVYISDLKAEINNLWVLNYGANTPLLSLNSDLKWSAHDLGNISPLFPVQLEFNDSETFWIRMDNLQSGGILLYDVSSEQTFKLSSSNNMLNSNNVNTISIDKKNKVWIGSDKGLIYFSSSKFDDITNLDSYLIPDDGSKNIFQDIQINSLLIDNSNNKWIGTENGLFIYDSEKKTLLKHFKKDNSPLISDKIYGMEMNENGEIFILTSEGLMSLTTYNSSPKSNYDLVKIYPNPVVLNEHETLIFSGLLEDNHIKITSLSGVEIITLEYRGGGLSWNLIGKNDKKILPGIYLVFIVSSDGTENFLSKILVI
;
A
#
# COMPACT_ATOMS: atom_id res chain seq x y z
N ASN A 1 -0.08 -34.89 13.15
CA ASN A 1 -0.59 -33.64 12.58
C ASN A 1 -2.07 -33.57 12.88
N THR A 2 -2.47 -32.76 13.84
CA THR A 2 -3.87 -32.46 14.14
C THR A 2 -4.26 -31.26 13.23
N ASP A 3 -4.59 -31.55 11.98
CA ASP A 3 -5.16 -30.55 11.11
C ASP A 3 -6.58 -30.26 11.61
N LEU A 4 -6.86 -29.00 11.95
CA LEU A 4 -8.17 -28.56 12.37
C LEU A 4 -9.11 -28.64 11.17
N ILE A 5 -10.22 -29.36 11.33
CA ILE A 5 -11.31 -29.39 10.37
C ILE A 5 -12.27 -28.25 10.75
N TYR A 6 -12.52 -27.35 9.82
CA TYR A 6 -13.41 -26.19 10.02
C TYR A 6 -14.83 -26.46 9.60
N ASP A 7 -15.03 -27.24 8.52
CA ASP A 7 -16.35 -27.56 7.99
C ASP A 7 -16.29 -28.81 7.13
N PHE A 8 -17.44 -29.42 6.85
CA PHE A 8 -17.56 -30.53 5.92
C PHE A 8 -18.90 -30.48 5.18
N ASP A 9 -18.93 -30.97 3.96
CA ASP A 9 -20.13 -31.07 3.14
C ASP A 9 -20.13 -32.35 2.30
N LEU A 10 -21.30 -32.80 1.90
CA LEU A 10 -21.51 -33.94 1.03
C LEU A 10 -21.73 -33.45 -0.40
N ILE A 11 -20.70 -33.52 -1.24
CA ILE A 11 -20.76 -33.09 -2.64
C ILE A 11 -20.69 -34.34 -3.52
N MET A 12 -21.69 -34.57 -4.38
CA MET A 12 -21.78 -35.74 -5.27
C MET A 12 -21.58 -37.09 -4.57
N ASN A 13 -22.20 -37.27 -3.41
CA ASN A 13 -22.05 -38.46 -2.54
C ASN A 13 -20.64 -38.70 -2.01
N GLN A 14 -19.77 -37.70 -1.96
CA GLN A 14 -18.42 -37.75 -1.38
C GLN A 14 -18.32 -36.76 -0.24
N ILE A 15 -17.68 -37.16 0.85
CA ILE A 15 -17.44 -36.28 2.00
C ILE A 15 -16.21 -35.42 1.72
N TRP A 16 -16.42 -34.11 1.66
CA TRP A 16 -15.37 -33.12 1.52
C TRP A 16 -15.22 -32.35 2.82
N VAL A 17 -14.00 -32.16 3.25
CA VAL A 17 -13.64 -31.49 4.50
C VAL A 17 -12.80 -30.27 4.17
N VAL A 18 -13.13 -29.15 4.81
CA VAL A 18 -12.30 -27.94 4.79
C VAL A 18 -11.37 -27.99 5.98
N GLY A 19 -10.09 -28.15 5.72
CA GLY A 19 -9.04 -28.09 6.74
C GLY A 19 -8.38 -26.72 6.83
N ASN A 20 -7.35 -26.63 7.68
CA ASN A 20 -6.43 -25.50 7.66
C ASN A 20 -6.05 -25.21 6.21
N ASN A 21 -6.07 -23.93 5.83
CA ASN A 21 -5.61 -23.51 4.51
C ASN A 21 -6.67 -23.54 3.38
N PHE A 22 -7.97 -23.59 3.72
CA PHE A 22 -9.04 -23.71 2.75
C PHE A 22 -8.87 -24.85 1.74
N SER A 23 -8.04 -25.84 2.06
CA SER A 23 -7.88 -27.01 1.23
C SER A 23 -9.09 -27.93 1.42
N LEU A 24 -9.65 -28.36 0.29
CA LEU A 24 -10.70 -29.38 0.26
C LEU A 24 -10.03 -30.75 0.28
N TYR A 25 -10.36 -31.55 1.26
CA TYR A 25 -9.90 -32.92 1.37
C TYR A 25 -11.06 -33.89 1.16
N ASN A 26 -10.96 -34.75 0.18
CA ASN A 26 -11.90 -35.84 -0.04
C ASN A 26 -11.46 -37.04 0.78
N ILE A 27 -12.30 -37.39 1.78
CA ILE A 27 -11.99 -38.47 2.72
C ILE A 27 -11.97 -39.86 2.03
N GLU A 28 -12.82 -40.07 1.02
CA GLU A 28 -12.95 -41.40 0.39
C GLU A 28 -11.80 -41.69 -0.56
N ASN A 29 -11.35 -40.70 -1.31
CA ASN A 29 -10.32 -40.88 -2.33
C ASN A 29 -8.93 -40.47 -1.83
N ASN A 30 -8.82 -39.98 -0.59
CA ASN A 30 -7.58 -39.49 0.00
C ASN A 30 -6.90 -38.42 -0.90
N THR A 31 -7.72 -37.60 -1.59
CA THR A 31 -7.24 -36.57 -2.50
C THR A 31 -7.34 -35.20 -1.87
N PHE A 32 -6.30 -34.44 -2.01
CA PHE A 32 -6.20 -33.06 -1.59
C PHE A 32 -6.42 -32.14 -2.80
N ILE A 33 -7.38 -31.27 -2.72
CA ILE A 33 -7.58 -30.21 -3.72
C ILE A 33 -7.27 -28.89 -3.03
N SER A 34 -6.10 -28.34 -3.29
CA SER A 34 -5.84 -26.94 -2.98
C SER A 34 -6.58 -26.07 -4.01
N PRO A 35 -7.18 -24.94 -3.61
CA PRO A 35 -7.72 -24.00 -4.58
C PRO A 35 -6.62 -23.66 -5.59
N GLN A 36 -6.88 -23.90 -6.86
CA GLN A 36 -5.99 -23.42 -7.92
C GLN A 36 -6.04 -21.90 -7.89
N ASN A 37 -4.89 -21.25 -7.97
CA ASN A 37 -4.75 -19.79 -7.94
C ASN A 37 -5.04 -19.13 -6.57
N SER A 38 -4.66 -19.75 -5.47
CA SER A 38 -4.60 -19.10 -4.16
C SER A 38 -3.16 -18.70 -3.82
N PRO A 39 -2.96 -17.63 -3.04
CA PRO A 39 -1.64 -17.34 -2.47
C PRO A 39 -1.21 -18.46 -1.51
N SER A 40 0.08 -18.47 -1.16
CA SER A 40 0.54 -19.30 -0.04
C SER A 40 -0.16 -18.87 1.25
N ILE A 41 -0.35 -19.80 2.15
CA ILE A 41 -1.27 -19.68 3.26
C ILE A 41 -0.79 -18.74 4.36
N ASP A 42 0.48 -18.79 4.69
CA ASP A 42 1.07 -18.07 5.82
C ASP A 42 1.78 -16.80 5.35
N ILE A 43 1.06 -15.94 4.60
CA ILE A 43 1.63 -14.65 4.19
C ILE A 43 1.86 -13.78 5.42
N SER A 44 3.11 -13.42 5.65
CA SER A 44 3.54 -12.58 6.77
C SER A 44 3.85 -11.14 6.35
N MET A 45 4.02 -10.89 5.05
CA MET A 45 4.31 -9.58 4.48
C MET A 45 3.74 -9.51 3.07
N ILE A 46 3.26 -8.33 2.70
CA ILE A 46 2.86 -8.01 1.32
C ILE A 46 3.64 -6.78 0.85
N SER A 47 3.90 -6.71 -0.44
CA SER A 47 4.54 -5.58 -1.09
C SER A 47 4.09 -5.47 -2.54
N LYS A 48 4.15 -4.27 -3.10
CA LYS A 48 3.84 -4.01 -4.50
C LYS A 48 5.11 -3.59 -5.24
N GLU A 49 5.35 -4.22 -6.37
CA GLU A 49 6.34 -3.77 -7.34
C GLU A 49 5.72 -3.69 -8.73
N GLU A 50 5.85 -2.54 -9.36
CA GLU A 50 5.14 -2.24 -10.61
C GLU A 50 3.62 -2.51 -10.47
N ASN A 51 3.09 -3.48 -11.21
CA ASN A 51 1.66 -3.85 -11.20
C ASN A 51 1.39 -5.17 -10.48
N ILE A 52 2.40 -5.75 -9.85
CA ILE A 52 2.32 -7.06 -9.22
C ILE A 52 2.30 -6.88 -7.71
N ILE A 53 1.35 -7.53 -7.07
CA ILE A 53 1.32 -7.68 -5.61
C ILE A 53 2.05 -8.98 -5.26
N TYR A 54 2.99 -8.87 -4.36
CA TYR A 54 3.76 -9.99 -3.82
C TYR A 54 3.36 -10.26 -2.38
N GLY A 55 3.17 -11.53 -2.05
CA GLY A 55 3.02 -12.01 -0.68
C GLY A 55 4.17 -12.93 -0.33
N PHE A 56 4.72 -12.80 0.86
CA PHE A 56 5.86 -13.60 1.31
C PHE A 56 5.46 -14.49 2.48
N SER A 57 5.74 -15.78 2.35
CA SER A 57 5.41 -16.80 3.33
C SER A 57 6.66 -17.52 3.77
N ASP A 58 6.85 -17.68 5.11
CA ASP A 58 8.02 -18.32 5.73
C ASP A 58 9.38 -17.82 5.23
N GLY A 59 9.41 -16.64 4.60
CA GLY A 59 10.57 -16.04 3.97
C GLY A 59 11.17 -16.87 2.83
N LYS A 60 10.45 -17.84 2.27
CA LYS A 60 10.91 -18.73 1.19
C LYS A 60 9.93 -18.84 0.03
N ILE A 61 8.65 -18.64 0.26
CA ILE A 61 7.61 -18.73 -0.78
C ILE A 61 7.20 -17.32 -1.15
N ILE A 62 7.25 -17.03 -2.43
CA ILE A 62 6.74 -15.81 -3.02
C ILE A 62 5.44 -16.16 -3.72
N SER A 63 4.36 -15.54 -3.29
CA SER A 63 3.08 -15.56 -3.98
C SER A 63 2.95 -14.25 -4.74
N SER A 64 2.74 -14.29 -6.05
CA SER A 64 2.50 -13.09 -6.87
C SER A 64 1.14 -13.16 -7.53
N ILE A 65 0.42 -12.02 -7.58
CA ILE A 65 -0.85 -11.91 -8.32
C ILE A 65 -0.67 -11.04 -9.55
N GLU A 66 -0.91 -11.63 -10.69
CA GLU A 66 -0.89 -11.00 -12.00
C GLU A 66 -2.15 -11.42 -12.78
N GLU A 67 -2.85 -10.47 -13.40
CA GLU A 67 -4.10 -10.74 -14.14
C GLU A 67 -5.12 -11.59 -13.34
N ASN A 68 -5.29 -11.32 -12.06
CA ASN A 68 -6.18 -12.04 -11.13
C ASN A 68 -5.81 -13.52 -10.93
N LYS A 69 -4.57 -13.90 -11.15
CA LYS A 69 -4.08 -15.27 -10.91
C LYS A 69 -2.87 -15.24 -9.99
N TRP A 70 -2.95 -16.02 -8.93
CA TRP A 70 -1.82 -16.23 -8.04
C TRP A 70 -0.85 -17.27 -8.62
N LYS A 71 0.43 -16.94 -8.53
CA LYS A 71 1.55 -17.84 -8.82
C LYS A 71 2.39 -17.97 -7.55
N ASN A 72 2.73 -19.18 -7.17
CA ASN A 72 3.59 -19.45 -6.02
C ASN A 72 4.93 -19.97 -6.51
N GLU A 73 6.01 -19.37 -6.03
CA GLU A 73 7.38 -19.73 -6.33
C GLU A 73 8.15 -19.94 -5.01
N LYS A 74 8.88 -21.03 -4.90
CA LYS A 74 9.75 -21.29 -3.77
C LYS A 74 11.19 -20.93 -4.13
N LEU A 75 11.81 -20.06 -3.33
CA LEU A 75 13.23 -19.78 -3.43
C LEU A 75 14.02 -20.81 -2.61
N GLU A 76 14.75 -21.70 -3.30
CA GLU A 76 15.44 -22.79 -2.61
C GLU A 76 16.67 -22.33 -1.80
N ASN A 77 17.39 -21.32 -2.31
CA ASN A 77 18.65 -20.84 -1.75
C ASN A 77 18.58 -19.45 -1.12
N PHE A 78 17.39 -18.89 -0.96
CA PHE A 78 17.18 -17.57 -0.37
C PHE A 78 15.96 -17.58 0.54
N ASN A 79 16.04 -16.91 1.69
CA ASN A 79 14.99 -16.91 2.69
C ASN A 79 14.97 -15.64 3.54
N LYS A 80 13.98 -15.53 4.43
CA LYS A 80 13.77 -14.40 5.34
C LYS A 80 13.68 -13.07 4.58
N ILE A 81 12.86 -13.05 3.52
CA ILE A 81 12.65 -11.88 2.69
C ILE A 81 12.06 -10.75 3.52
N THR A 82 12.58 -9.54 3.35
CA THR A 82 12.20 -8.31 4.07
C THR A 82 11.67 -7.22 3.16
N SER A 83 12.10 -7.23 1.90
CA SER A 83 11.78 -6.18 0.94
C SER A 83 11.93 -6.68 -0.49
N ILE A 84 11.34 -5.94 -1.42
CA ILE A 84 11.43 -6.18 -2.86
C ILE A 84 11.57 -4.84 -3.58
N ALA A 85 12.34 -4.81 -4.66
CA ALA A 85 12.42 -3.65 -5.54
C ALA A 85 12.72 -4.07 -6.98
N SER A 86 12.08 -3.40 -7.95
CA SER A 86 12.38 -3.52 -9.37
C SER A 86 13.35 -2.40 -9.79
N PHE A 87 14.51 -2.76 -10.29
CA PHE A 87 15.52 -1.81 -10.74
C PHE A 87 16.21 -2.31 -12.00
N ASN A 88 16.29 -1.47 -13.04
CA ASN A 88 16.87 -1.83 -14.35
C ASN A 88 16.31 -3.13 -14.96
N ASN A 89 15.00 -3.32 -14.90
CA ASN A 89 14.29 -4.54 -15.34
C ASN A 89 14.69 -5.81 -14.58
N ASN A 90 15.41 -5.70 -13.47
CA ASN A 90 15.72 -6.80 -12.58
C ASN A 90 14.92 -6.68 -11.29
N LEU A 91 14.51 -7.82 -10.75
CA LEU A 91 13.78 -7.90 -9.49
C LEU A 91 14.74 -8.32 -8.37
N PHE A 92 14.87 -7.45 -7.37
CA PHE A 92 15.74 -7.63 -6.22
C PHE A 92 14.94 -7.92 -4.95
N PHE A 93 15.40 -8.87 -4.16
CA PHE A 93 14.82 -9.19 -2.85
C PHE A 93 15.86 -8.95 -1.76
N GLY A 94 15.50 -8.20 -0.73
CA GLY A 94 16.26 -8.08 0.50
C GLY A 94 15.99 -9.24 1.43
N SER A 95 16.98 -9.64 2.21
CA SER A 95 16.86 -10.69 3.22
C SER A 95 17.32 -10.21 4.59
N LYS A 96 16.68 -10.72 5.63
CA LYS A 96 17.13 -10.52 7.01
C LYS A 96 18.47 -11.21 7.34
N ALA A 97 18.98 -12.09 6.47
CA ALA A 97 20.14 -12.91 6.77
C ALA A 97 21.17 -13.02 5.64
N MET A 98 20.76 -12.89 4.38
CA MET A 98 21.53 -13.35 3.23
C MET A 98 21.95 -12.23 2.27
N GLY A 99 21.66 -10.98 2.60
CA GLY A 99 21.91 -9.86 1.69
C GLY A 99 20.78 -9.67 0.67
N ILE A 100 21.14 -9.52 -0.60
CA ILE A 100 20.23 -9.21 -1.70
C ILE A 100 20.25 -10.35 -2.72
N PHE A 101 19.09 -10.79 -3.16
CA PHE A 101 18.94 -11.73 -4.25
C PHE A 101 18.50 -11.00 -5.52
N ASP A 102 19.35 -11.04 -6.54
CA ASP A 102 19.00 -10.65 -7.91
C ASP A 102 18.33 -11.83 -8.60
N LYS A 103 17.02 -11.75 -8.76
CA LYS A 103 16.21 -12.84 -9.28
C LYS A 103 16.54 -13.17 -10.72
N ASN A 104 16.76 -12.17 -11.57
CA ASN A 104 16.94 -12.36 -12.99
C ASN A 104 18.29 -13.05 -13.31
N ASN A 105 19.31 -12.69 -12.55
CA ASN A 105 20.64 -13.27 -12.68
C ASN A 105 20.86 -14.51 -11.79
N ASN A 106 19.93 -14.81 -10.90
CA ASN A 106 20.01 -15.88 -9.90
C ASN A 106 21.28 -15.80 -9.04
N ILE A 107 21.60 -14.58 -8.56
CA ILE A 107 22.82 -14.28 -7.80
C ILE A 107 22.43 -13.72 -6.43
N ILE A 108 23.14 -14.17 -5.38
CA ILE A 108 23.08 -13.55 -4.05
C ILE A 108 24.22 -12.57 -3.94
N ILE A 109 23.92 -11.31 -3.59
CA ILE A 109 24.87 -10.25 -3.30
C ILE A 109 24.96 -10.11 -1.78
N ASP A 110 26.12 -10.43 -1.23
CA ASP A 110 26.42 -10.36 0.21
C ASP A 110 27.70 -9.55 0.47
N ASN A 111 28.22 -9.60 1.68
CA ASN A 111 29.46 -8.93 2.07
C ASN A 111 30.72 -9.53 1.42
N ASN A 112 30.66 -10.73 0.85
CA ASN A 112 31.76 -11.39 0.15
C ASN A 112 31.70 -11.18 -1.36
N SER A 113 30.61 -10.65 -1.86
CA SER A 113 30.43 -10.40 -3.29
C SER A 113 31.36 -9.30 -3.78
N ASN A 114 31.83 -9.45 -5.01
CA ASN A 114 32.82 -8.53 -5.57
C ASN A 114 32.30 -7.09 -5.58
N ASN A 115 33.12 -6.15 -5.08
CA ASN A 115 32.80 -4.72 -4.92
C ASN A 115 31.59 -4.39 -4.04
N SER A 116 31.03 -5.36 -3.29
CA SER A 116 29.92 -5.12 -2.38
C SER A 116 30.35 -4.25 -1.18
N LEU A 117 29.51 -3.29 -0.82
CA LEU A 117 29.67 -2.49 0.41
C LEU A 117 28.80 -3.01 1.56
N LEU A 118 28.05 -4.09 1.37
CA LEU A 118 27.23 -4.70 2.40
C LEU A 118 28.09 -5.17 3.58
N LYS A 119 27.57 -5.01 4.78
CA LYS A 119 28.25 -5.40 6.03
C LYS A 119 27.37 -6.36 6.82
N PRO A 120 27.97 -7.41 7.42
CA PRO A 120 27.25 -8.28 8.31
C PRO A 120 26.96 -7.58 9.65
N THR A 121 25.87 -8.01 10.30
CA THR A 121 25.58 -7.69 11.69
C THR A 121 26.56 -8.39 12.63
N SER A 122 26.50 -8.12 13.92
CA SER A 122 27.30 -8.82 14.95
C SER A 122 27.07 -10.34 14.99
N SER A 123 25.92 -10.82 14.48
CA SER A 123 25.63 -12.25 14.33
C SER A 123 26.21 -12.89 13.07
N GLY A 124 26.84 -12.08 12.19
CA GLY A 124 27.42 -12.54 10.92
C GLY A 124 26.43 -12.57 9.74
N GLU A 125 25.16 -12.24 9.95
CA GLU A 125 24.13 -12.19 8.92
C GLU A 125 24.16 -10.84 8.19
N VAL A 126 24.02 -10.83 6.87
CA VAL A 126 23.85 -9.60 6.08
C VAL A 126 22.36 -9.27 6.03
N TYR A 127 21.94 -8.33 6.88
CA TYR A 127 20.54 -7.97 6.99
C TYR A 127 20.22 -6.74 6.16
N ILE A 128 19.41 -6.92 5.13
CA ILE A 128 18.80 -5.87 4.35
C ILE A 128 17.39 -5.65 4.88
N SER A 129 17.15 -4.50 5.47
CA SER A 129 15.84 -4.18 6.05
C SER A 129 14.88 -3.61 5.03
N ASP A 130 15.38 -2.85 4.04
CA ASP A 130 14.56 -2.30 2.98
C ASP A 130 15.34 -2.09 1.69
N LEU A 131 14.62 -2.15 0.55
CA LEU A 131 15.08 -1.84 -0.79
C LEU A 131 14.08 -0.87 -1.42
N LYS A 132 14.57 0.20 -2.03
CA LYS A 132 13.72 1.15 -2.76
C LYS A 132 14.41 1.61 -4.04
N ALA A 133 13.75 1.37 -5.17
CA ALA A 133 14.30 1.75 -6.47
C ALA A 133 13.89 3.17 -6.85
N GLU A 134 14.80 3.83 -7.51
CA GLU A 134 14.66 5.10 -8.19
C GLU A 134 15.24 4.97 -9.62
N ILE A 135 15.05 5.98 -10.48
CA ILE A 135 15.48 5.93 -11.88
C ILE A 135 16.93 5.49 -12.05
N ASN A 136 17.83 6.03 -11.22
CA ASN A 136 19.28 5.83 -11.37
C ASN A 136 19.90 4.93 -10.30
N ASN A 137 19.20 4.64 -9.21
CA ASN A 137 19.74 3.96 -8.06
C ASN A 137 18.75 2.97 -7.44
N LEU A 138 19.28 1.84 -7.00
CA LEU A 138 18.64 0.98 -6.01
C LEU A 138 19.18 1.37 -4.63
N TRP A 139 18.34 1.95 -3.80
CA TRP A 139 18.66 2.31 -2.42
C TRP A 139 18.49 1.10 -1.50
N VAL A 140 19.44 0.93 -0.61
CA VAL A 140 19.58 -0.25 0.23
C VAL A 140 19.77 0.16 1.68
N LEU A 141 18.93 -0.35 2.59
CA LEU A 141 19.16 -0.24 4.02
C LEU A 141 19.80 -1.52 4.55
N ASN A 142 21.09 -1.41 4.94
CA ASN A 142 21.85 -2.49 5.56
C ASN A 142 21.81 -2.37 7.09
N TYR A 143 20.88 -3.05 7.72
CA TYR A 143 20.58 -2.99 9.16
C TYR A 143 21.80 -3.34 10.03
N GLY A 144 22.08 -2.52 11.02
CA GLY A 144 23.16 -2.73 11.98
C GLY A 144 24.58 -2.47 11.43
N ALA A 145 24.71 -1.93 10.21
CA ALA A 145 25.97 -1.51 9.64
C ALA A 145 26.38 -0.10 10.14
N ASN A 146 27.68 0.21 10.06
CA ASN A 146 28.18 1.54 10.40
C ASN A 146 27.79 2.60 9.35
N THR A 147 27.66 2.18 8.08
CA THR A 147 27.13 2.96 6.97
C THR A 147 25.93 2.22 6.40
N PRO A 148 24.75 2.37 7.00
CA PRO A 148 23.62 1.51 6.68
C PRO A 148 22.84 1.95 5.42
N LEU A 149 23.03 3.17 4.94
CA LEU A 149 22.41 3.64 3.70
C LEU A 149 23.41 3.49 2.56
N LEU A 150 23.05 2.65 1.61
CA LEU A 150 23.85 2.36 0.42
C LEU A 150 23.02 2.63 -0.83
N SER A 151 23.69 2.92 -1.95
CA SER A 151 23.06 2.92 -3.26
C SER A 151 23.85 2.06 -4.25
N LEU A 152 23.15 1.41 -5.14
CA LEU A 152 23.66 0.64 -6.27
C LEU A 152 23.15 1.30 -7.55
N ASN A 153 24.05 1.83 -8.38
CA ASN A 153 23.65 2.49 -9.62
C ASN A 153 23.47 1.48 -10.79
N SER A 154 23.01 1.99 -11.95
CA SER A 154 22.82 1.18 -13.16
C SER A 154 24.07 0.47 -13.68
N ASP A 155 25.27 0.99 -13.36
CA ASP A 155 26.55 0.35 -13.70
C ASP A 155 26.99 -0.69 -12.65
N LEU A 156 26.14 -1.03 -11.71
CA LEU A 156 26.39 -1.91 -10.56
C LEU A 156 27.53 -1.41 -9.65
N LYS A 157 27.70 -0.10 -9.54
CA LYS A 157 28.64 0.53 -8.62
C LYS A 157 27.93 0.92 -7.33
N TRP A 158 28.54 0.53 -6.23
CA TRP A 158 28.08 0.87 -4.90
C TRP A 158 28.59 2.23 -4.45
N SER A 159 27.73 2.96 -3.74
CA SER A 159 28.07 4.14 -2.96
C SER A 159 27.54 3.99 -1.53
N ALA A 160 28.29 4.51 -0.56
CA ALA A 160 27.89 4.54 0.84
C ALA A 160 27.58 5.99 1.24
N HIS A 161 26.51 6.17 2.00
CA HIS A 161 26.03 7.48 2.44
C HIS A 161 26.10 7.56 3.96
N ASP A 162 26.80 8.58 4.46
CA ASP A 162 26.99 8.75 5.90
C ASP A 162 25.72 9.34 6.54
N LEU A 163 25.15 8.63 7.47
CA LEU A 163 23.99 9.07 8.27
C LEU A 163 24.42 9.75 9.59
N GLY A 164 25.66 10.19 9.70
CA GLY A 164 26.20 10.88 10.88
C GLY A 164 26.77 9.93 11.94
N ASN A 165 27.28 10.54 13.04
CA ASN A 165 28.08 9.86 14.07
C ASN A 165 27.32 8.89 14.99
N ILE A 166 26.16 8.44 14.61
CA ILE A 166 25.34 7.49 15.40
C ILE A 166 25.53 6.10 14.82
N SER A 167 26.53 5.37 15.30
CA SER A 167 26.86 4.01 14.82
C SER A 167 26.83 2.99 15.97
N PRO A 168 26.34 1.76 15.74
CA PRO A 168 25.65 1.28 14.55
C PRO A 168 24.21 1.80 14.45
N LEU A 169 23.69 1.92 13.23
CA LEU A 169 22.30 2.33 12.98
C LEU A 169 21.42 1.13 12.60
N PHE A 170 20.18 1.22 12.96
CA PHE A 170 19.19 0.15 12.77
C PHE A 170 17.97 0.65 11.97
N PRO A 171 18.15 1.04 10.68
CA PRO A 171 17.06 1.48 9.85
C PRO A 171 16.18 0.30 9.40
N VAL A 172 14.89 0.51 9.25
CA VAL A 172 13.94 -0.55 8.90
C VAL A 172 12.96 -0.22 7.78
N GLN A 173 12.82 1.05 7.41
CA GLN A 173 12.00 1.48 6.27
C GLN A 173 12.56 2.77 5.70
N LEU A 174 12.56 2.87 4.38
CA LEU A 174 12.97 4.06 3.62
C LEU A 174 11.78 4.60 2.84
N GLU A 175 11.47 5.88 3.02
CA GLU A 175 10.46 6.60 2.23
C GLU A 175 11.02 7.89 1.65
N PHE A 176 10.69 8.18 0.40
CA PHE A 176 10.98 9.44 -0.28
C PHE A 176 9.99 9.62 -1.44
N ASN A 177 9.73 10.84 -1.83
CA ASN A 177 8.90 11.16 -2.98
C ASN A 177 9.69 11.85 -4.11
N ASP A 178 10.69 12.63 -3.72
CA ASP A 178 11.73 13.17 -4.58
C ASP A 178 13.07 12.65 -4.06
N SER A 179 14.08 12.59 -4.89
CA SER A 179 15.40 12.07 -4.54
C SER A 179 16.20 12.97 -3.59
N GLU A 180 15.58 13.98 -2.99
CA GLU A 180 16.27 14.99 -2.18
C GLU A 180 16.23 14.66 -0.70
N THR A 181 15.07 14.27 -0.16
CA THR A 181 14.91 14.03 1.27
C THR A 181 14.41 12.61 1.56
N PHE A 182 15.19 11.88 2.32
CA PHE A 182 14.87 10.54 2.76
C PHE A 182 14.33 10.53 4.18
N TRP A 183 13.23 9.81 4.37
CA TRP A 183 12.59 9.53 5.64
C TRP A 183 12.90 8.10 6.04
N ILE A 184 13.77 7.92 7.02
CA ILE A 184 14.28 6.61 7.44
C ILE A 184 13.70 6.28 8.81
N ARG A 185 12.80 5.29 8.85
CA ARG A 185 12.27 4.77 10.12
C ARG A 185 13.30 3.89 10.79
N MET A 186 13.54 4.14 12.07
CA MET A 186 14.47 3.39 12.89
C MET A 186 13.78 2.29 13.68
N ASP A 187 14.49 1.20 13.96
CA ASP A 187 13.96 0.08 14.74
C ASP A 187 13.54 0.51 16.15
N ASN A 188 12.28 0.23 16.50
CA ASN A 188 11.68 0.57 17.78
C ASN A 188 12.44 -0.05 18.97
N LEU A 189 13.04 -1.23 18.78
CA LEU A 189 13.84 -1.91 19.81
C LEU A 189 15.22 -1.27 20.04
N GLN A 190 15.64 -0.37 19.14
CA GLN A 190 16.98 0.25 19.13
C GLN A 190 16.94 1.78 19.25
N SER A 191 15.98 2.37 19.85
CA SER A 191 15.71 3.80 20.05
C SER A 191 14.57 4.40 19.23
N GLY A 192 14.17 3.78 18.15
CA GLY A 192 13.03 4.20 17.32
C GLY A 192 13.17 5.61 16.73
N GLY A 193 12.03 6.16 16.35
CA GLY A 193 11.94 7.48 15.72
C GLY A 193 12.22 7.44 14.22
N ILE A 194 12.47 8.61 13.66
CA ILE A 194 12.74 8.79 12.23
C ILE A 194 14.03 9.59 12.09
N LEU A 195 14.87 9.19 11.14
CA LEU A 195 16.03 9.95 10.71
C LEU A 195 15.72 10.53 9.32
N LEU A 196 15.77 11.84 9.20
CA LEU A 196 15.79 12.52 7.91
C LEU A 196 17.21 12.56 7.39
N TYR A 197 17.36 12.40 6.09
CA TYR A 197 18.62 12.53 5.39
C TYR A 197 18.42 13.36 4.11
N ASP A 198 19.12 14.48 4.00
CA ASP A 198 19.19 15.26 2.77
C ASP A 198 20.34 14.76 1.91
N VAL A 199 20.01 14.29 0.70
CA VAL A 199 20.97 13.65 -0.20
C VAL A 199 21.98 14.65 -0.75
N SER A 200 21.58 15.91 -0.92
CA SER A 200 22.40 16.94 -1.54
C SER A 200 23.45 17.52 -0.58
N SER A 201 23.07 17.76 0.66
CA SER A 201 23.92 18.33 1.71
C SER A 201 24.55 17.29 2.62
N GLU A 202 24.11 16.02 2.53
CA GLU A 202 24.49 14.91 3.43
C GLU A 202 24.16 15.20 4.91
N GLN A 203 23.20 16.09 5.16
CA GLN A 203 22.77 16.42 6.51
C GLN A 203 21.72 15.45 7.01
N THR A 204 21.72 15.24 8.32
CA THR A 204 20.74 14.41 9.00
C THR A 204 20.02 15.18 10.10
N PHE A 205 18.74 14.84 10.32
CA PHE A 205 17.95 15.37 11.41
C PHE A 205 17.08 14.28 12.03
N LYS A 206 17.17 14.09 13.34
CA LYS A 206 16.39 13.05 14.03
C LYS A 206 15.07 13.60 14.55
N LEU A 207 13.96 12.99 14.15
CA LEU A 207 12.63 13.19 14.72
C LEU A 207 12.40 12.18 15.84
N SER A 208 11.97 12.65 16.99
CA SER A 208 11.72 11.81 18.17
C SER A 208 10.68 12.44 19.10
N SER A 209 10.20 11.68 20.06
CA SER A 209 9.35 12.20 21.13
C SER A 209 10.11 13.12 22.09
N SER A 210 11.43 12.95 22.21
CA SER A 210 12.26 13.78 23.09
C SER A 210 12.46 15.22 22.60
N ASN A 211 12.35 15.46 21.28
CA ASN A 211 12.35 16.81 20.71
C ASN A 211 10.93 17.29 20.32
N ASN A 212 9.90 16.60 20.79
CA ASN A 212 8.47 16.90 20.54
C ASN A 212 8.04 16.87 19.06
N MET A 213 8.86 16.31 18.16
CA MET A 213 8.51 16.19 16.75
C MET A 213 7.62 14.97 16.47
N LEU A 214 7.68 13.95 17.32
CA LEU A 214 6.85 12.75 17.22
C LEU A 214 6.03 12.57 18.50
N ASN A 215 4.84 11.97 18.37
CA ASN A 215 4.02 11.55 19.51
C ASN A 215 4.55 10.28 20.20
N SER A 216 5.39 9.50 19.50
CA SER A 216 6.08 8.32 20.02
C SER A 216 7.33 8.01 19.19
N ASN A 217 8.33 7.39 19.81
CA ASN A 217 9.46 6.81 19.10
C ASN A 217 9.12 5.44 18.47
N ASN A 218 8.04 4.78 18.92
CA ASN A 218 7.59 3.51 18.35
C ASN A 218 6.80 3.75 17.07
N VAL A 219 7.51 4.16 16.03
CA VAL A 219 6.96 4.37 14.68
C VAL A 219 6.84 3.02 13.98
N ASN A 220 5.65 2.70 13.49
CA ASN A 220 5.39 1.43 12.79
C ASN A 220 5.37 1.59 11.28
N THR A 221 4.96 2.76 10.77
CA THR A 221 4.82 2.99 9.33
C THR A 221 4.97 4.47 8.98
N ILE A 222 5.48 4.73 7.78
CA ILE A 222 5.58 6.05 7.16
C ILE A 222 5.00 5.94 5.75
N SER A 223 4.26 6.95 5.30
CA SER A 223 3.83 7.09 3.92
C SER A 223 3.81 8.56 3.51
N ILE A 224 4.22 8.85 2.28
CA ILE A 224 4.16 10.20 1.71
C ILE A 224 2.97 10.26 0.76
N ASP A 225 2.12 11.26 0.94
CA ASP A 225 0.92 11.40 0.12
C ASP A 225 1.16 12.21 -1.17
N LYS A 226 0.17 12.24 -2.06
CA LYS A 226 0.26 12.92 -3.36
C LYS A 226 0.43 14.44 -3.28
N LYS A 227 0.32 15.02 -2.09
CA LYS A 227 0.58 16.44 -1.81
C LYS A 227 1.86 16.65 -1.00
N ASN A 228 2.74 15.67 -0.97
CA ASN A 228 4.00 15.68 -0.23
C ASN A 228 3.83 15.85 1.30
N LYS A 229 2.67 15.50 1.85
CA LYS A 229 2.52 15.37 3.30
C LYS A 229 3.02 14.00 3.73
N VAL A 230 3.75 13.96 4.83
CA VAL A 230 4.29 12.73 5.38
C VAL A 230 3.43 12.27 6.54
N TRP A 231 2.85 11.09 6.42
CA TRP A 231 1.97 10.47 7.40
C TRP A 231 2.72 9.42 8.18
N ILE A 232 2.61 9.47 9.50
CA ILE A 232 3.39 8.64 10.42
C ILE A 232 2.45 7.95 11.38
N GLY A 233 2.43 6.62 11.32
CA GLY A 233 1.71 5.76 12.24
C GLY A 233 2.61 5.21 13.34
N SER A 234 2.15 5.33 14.58
CA SER A 234 2.87 4.88 15.77
C SER A 234 1.97 4.07 16.69
N ASP A 235 2.51 3.59 17.82
CA ASP A 235 1.73 3.00 18.92
C ASP A 235 0.85 4.03 19.67
N LYS A 236 1.04 5.33 19.41
CA LYS A 236 0.30 6.44 20.01
C LYS A 236 -0.61 7.19 19.03
N GLY A 237 -0.83 6.61 17.86
CA GLY A 237 -1.74 7.15 16.86
C GLY A 237 -1.07 7.66 15.59
N LEU A 238 -1.81 8.50 14.87
CA LEU A 238 -1.45 9.02 13.56
C LEU A 238 -1.13 10.51 13.68
N ILE A 239 0.01 10.91 13.11
CA ILE A 239 0.41 12.30 12.93
C ILE A 239 0.81 12.54 11.48
N TYR A 240 0.92 13.79 11.06
CA TYR A 240 1.48 14.14 9.76
C TYR A 240 2.32 15.41 9.81
N PHE A 241 3.27 15.52 8.86
CA PHE A 241 3.96 16.76 8.51
C PHE A 241 3.42 17.30 7.20
N SER A 242 3.32 18.62 7.08
CA SER A 242 2.75 19.27 5.90
C SER A 242 3.69 19.32 4.69
N SER A 243 4.96 18.96 4.86
CA SER A 243 5.98 18.86 3.83
C SER A 243 6.84 17.61 4.01
N SER A 244 7.39 17.08 2.93
CA SER A 244 8.40 16.02 2.95
C SER A 244 9.84 16.54 2.88
N LYS A 245 10.05 17.83 2.63
CA LYS A 245 11.37 18.44 2.40
C LYS A 245 12.14 18.68 3.69
N PHE A 246 13.43 18.38 3.67
CA PHE A 246 14.34 18.52 4.82
C PHE A 246 14.32 19.93 5.43
N ASP A 247 14.48 20.96 4.62
CA ASP A 247 14.55 22.35 5.10
C ASP A 247 13.27 22.84 5.76
N ASP A 248 12.12 22.34 5.29
CA ASP A 248 10.83 22.69 5.88
C ASP A 248 10.67 22.08 7.27
N ILE A 249 11.08 20.81 7.44
CA ILE A 249 10.85 20.03 8.68
C ILE A 249 11.58 20.59 9.88
N THR A 250 12.75 21.18 9.69
CA THR A 250 13.50 21.81 10.79
C THR A 250 12.73 22.97 11.43
N ASN A 251 11.70 23.50 10.76
CA ASN A 251 10.89 24.65 11.16
C ASN A 251 9.39 24.31 11.33
N LEU A 252 8.99 23.04 11.15
CA LEU A 252 7.58 22.62 11.20
C LEU A 252 7.32 21.73 12.41
N ASP A 253 6.13 21.92 12.99
CA ASP A 253 5.58 20.97 13.97
C ASP A 253 4.81 19.85 13.27
N SER A 254 4.74 18.69 13.92
CA SER A 254 3.83 17.62 13.51
C SER A 254 2.40 17.96 13.91
N TYR A 255 1.45 17.51 13.08
CA TYR A 255 0.02 17.73 13.31
C TYR A 255 -0.66 16.45 13.77
N LEU A 256 -1.43 16.54 14.83
CA LEU A 256 -2.40 15.53 15.21
C LEU A 256 -3.62 15.64 14.30
N ILE A 257 -4.34 14.54 14.12
CA ILE A 257 -5.54 14.51 13.30
C ILE A 257 -6.76 14.73 14.22
N PRO A 258 -7.36 15.94 14.22
CA PRO A 258 -8.61 16.18 14.91
C PRO A 258 -9.75 15.47 14.16
N ASP A 259 -10.70 14.90 14.89
CA ASP A 259 -12.05 14.77 14.39
C ASP A 259 -12.72 16.16 14.33
N ASP A 260 -13.96 16.27 14.04
CA ASP A 260 -14.78 17.48 13.82
C ASP A 260 -14.60 18.65 14.80
N GLY A 261 -13.42 18.81 15.38
CA GLY A 261 -13.01 20.07 16.02
C GLY A 261 -12.29 19.99 17.34
N SER A 262 -11.96 18.83 17.92
CA SER A 262 -11.22 18.87 19.19
C SER A 262 -10.52 17.60 19.66
N LYS A 263 -10.82 16.43 19.12
CA LYS A 263 -10.17 15.19 19.56
C LYS A 263 -9.42 14.54 18.42
N ASN A 264 -8.20 14.10 18.72
CA ASN A 264 -7.45 13.20 17.84
C ASN A 264 -8.18 11.85 17.78
N ILE A 265 -8.82 11.56 16.64
CA ILE A 265 -9.59 10.31 16.44
C ILE A 265 -8.72 9.06 16.47
N PHE A 266 -7.40 9.21 16.29
CA PHE A 266 -6.44 8.13 16.32
C PHE A 266 -5.57 8.15 17.60
N GLN A 267 -5.93 8.96 18.60
CA GLN A 267 -5.17 9.03 19.84
C GLN A 267 -5.15 7.67 20.55
N ASP A 268 -3.96 7.21 20.93
CA ASP A 268 -3.70 5.95 21.61
C ASP A 268 -4.19 4.69 20.84
N ILE A 269 -4.42 4.84 19.51
CA ILE A 269 -4.68 3.71 18.62
C ILE A 269 -3.37 3.30 17.97
N GLN A 270 -2.98 2.04 18.11
CA GLN A 270 -1.81 1.51 17.41
C GLN A 270 -2.07 1.44 15.90
N ILE A 271 -1.31 2.22 15.14
CA ILE A 271 -1.31 2.21 13.68
C ILE A 271 -0.22 1.26 13.20
N ASN A 272 -0.59 0.25 12.44
CA ASN A 272 0.34 -0.78 11.94
C ASN A 272 0.74 -0.55 10.50
N SER A 273 -0.18 -0.04 9.67
CA SER A 273 0.06 0.17 8.24
C SER A 273 -0.71 1.38 7.71
N LEU A 274 -0.15 2.01 6.68
CA LEU A 274 -0.72 3.12 5.95
C LEU A 274 -0.65 2.85 4.46
N LEU A 275 -1.76 3.10 3.75
CA LEU A 275 -1.82 3.08 2.29
C LEU A 275 -2.48 4.38 1.82
N ILE A 276 -1.89 5.02 0.81
CA ILE A 276 -2.45 6.20 0.15
C ILE A 276 -3.09 5.73 -1.15
N ASP A 277 -4.40 5.92 -1.28
CA ASP A 277 -5.12 5.53 -2.48
C ASP A 277 -5.00 6.57 -3.62
N ASN A 278 -5.56 6.25 -4.78
CA ASN A 278 -5.49 7.12 -5.94
C ASN A 278 -6.26 8.44 -5.77
N SER A 279 -7.23 8.51 -4.86
CA SER A 279 -7.93 9.74 -4.48
C SER A 279 -7.25 10.51 -3.34
N ASN A 280 -6.04 10.08 -2.94
CA ASN A 280 -5.31 10.64 -1.82
C ASN A 280 -5.98 10.40 -0.45
N ASN A 281 -6.92 9.44 -0.34
CA ASN A 281 -7.41 9.02 0.96
C ASN A 281 -6.37 8.17 1.68
N LYS A 282 -6.41 8.21 3.00
CA LYS A 282 -5.53 7.44 3.89
C LYS A 282 -6.29 6.21 4.38
N TRP A 283 -5.81 5.05 3.97
CA TRP A 283 -6.23 3.76 4.49
C TRP A 283 -5.33 3.41 5.66
N ILE A 284 -5.91 3.27 6.85
CA ILE A 284 -5.17 3.21 8.11
C ILE A 284 -5.49 1.88 8.77
N GLY A 285 -4.53 0.97 8.71
CA GLY A 285 -4.62 -0.36 9.34
C GLY A 285 -4.19 -0.32 10.80
N THR A 286 -5.02 -0.83 11.68
CA THR A 286 -4.84 -0.76 13.13
C THR A 286 -5.05 -2.12 13.81
N GLU A 287 -4.91 -2.18 15.14
CA GLU A 287 -5.37 -3.31 15.97
C GLU A 287 -6.91 -3.34 16.12
N ASN A 288 -7.61 -2.25 15.75
CA ASN A 288 -9.05 -2.07 15.97
C ASN A 288 -9.84 -1.91 14.67
N GLY A 289 -9.36 -2.47 13.57
CA GLY A 289 -9.99 -2.41 12.26
C GLY A 289 -9.27 -1.50 11.28
N LEU A 290 -9.93 -1.24 10.16
CA LEU A 290 -9.46 -0.48 9.04
C LEU A 290 -10.25 0.83 8.93
N PHE A 291 -9.52 1.96 8.96
CA PHE A 291 -10.12 3.28 8.78
C PHE A 291 -9.79 3.84 7.39
N ILE A 292 -10.73 4.59 6.82
CA ILE A 292 -10.50 5.39 5.61
C ILE A 292 -10.74 6.85 5.96
N TYR A 293 -9.72 7.68 5.78
CA TYR A 293 -9.73 9.09 6.11
C TYR A 293 -9.48 9.96 4.88
N ASP A 294 -10.39 10.90 4.62
CA ASP A 294 -10.23 11.96 3.62
C ASP A 294 -9.53 13.16 4.27
N SER A 295 -8.26 13.36 3.93
CA SER A 295 -7.46 14.43 4.52
C SER A 295 -7.80 15.82 3.99
N GLU A 296 -8.43 15.92 2.83
CA GLU A 296 -8.84 17.20 2.25
C GLU A 296 -10.10 17.73 2.96
N LYS A 297 -11.08 16.86 3.15
CA LYS A 297 -12.30 17.17 3.88
C LYS A 297 -12.15 17.05 5.39
N LYS A 298 -11.03 16.50 5.85
CA LYS A 298 -10.74 16.23 7.27
C LYS A 298 -11.82 15.35 7.93
N THR A 299 -12.32 14.37 7.20
CA THR A 299 -13.43 13.51 7.63
C THR A 299 -13.07 12.03 7.58
N LEU A 300 -13.56 11.30 8.58
CA LEU A 300 -13.53 9.85 8.56
C LEU A 300 -14.63 9.34 7.62
N LEU A 301 -14.22 8.68 6.52
CA LEU A 301 -15.16 8.16 5.54
C LEU A 301 -15.77 6.82 5.97
N LYS A 302 -14.94 5.93 6.50
CA LYS A 302 -15.33 4.55 6.88
C LYS A 302 -14.50 4.04 8.03
N HIS A 303 -15.11 3.18 8.83
CA HIS A 303 -14.41 2.34 9.81
C HIS A 303 -14.94 0.91 9.67
N PHE A 304 -14.14 0.05 9.09
CA PHE A 304 -14.44 -1.36 8.91
C PHE A 304 -13.91 -2.18 10.09
N LYS A 305 -14.77 -3.03 10.60
CA LYS A 305 -14.49 -4.05 11.62
C LYS A 305 -15.12 -5.38 11.23
N LYS A 306 -14.69 -6.45 11.89
CA LYS A 306 -15.26 -7.78 11.72
C LYS A 306 -16.76 -7.84 12.02
N ASP A 307 -17.25 -6.99 12.91
CA ASP A 307 -18.68 -6.95 13.31
C ASP A 307 -19.58 -6.14 12.36
N ASN A 308 -19.00 -5.29 11.51
CA ASN A 308 -19.77 -4.40 10.61
C ASN A 308 -19.38 -4.54 9.12
N SER A 309 -18.49 -5.46 8.79
CA SER A 309 -17.95 -5.61 7.43
C SER A 309 -17.45 -7.04 7.19
N PRO A 310 -17.13 -7.42 5.93
CA PRO A 310 -16.52 -8.71 5.62
C PRO A 310 -15.05 -8.88 6.09
N LEU A 311 -14.50 -7.96 6.88
CA LEU A 311 -13.16 -8.14 7.45
C LEU A 311 -13.08 -9.43 8.25
N ILE A 312 -12.07 -10.25 7.96
CA ILE A 312 -11.84 -11.52 8.67
C ILE A 312 -11.22 -11.30 10.05
N SER A 313 -10.50 -10.19 10.25
CA SER A 313 -9.93 -9.78 11.53
C SER A 313 -9.85 -8.26 11.65
N ASP A 314 -9.94 -7.74 12.90
CA ASP A 314 -9.73 -6.32 13.19
C ASP A 314 -8.23 -5.93 13.21
N LYS A 315 -7.33 -6.92 13.30
CA LYS A 315 -5.89 -6.67 13.31
C LYS A 315 -5.34 -6.62 11.90
N ILE A 316 -5.00 -5.43 11.44
CA ILE A 316 -4.46 -5.18 10.10
C ILE A 316 -2.95 -4.97 10.22
N TYR A 317 -2.16 -5.70 9.44
CA TYR A 317 -0.70 -5.64 9.47
C TYR A 317 -0.07 -4.98 8.25
N GLY A 318 -0.73 -5.09 7.08
CA GLY A 318 -0.22 -4.54 5.84
C GLY A 318 -1.33 -4.31 4.82
N MET A 319 -1.12 -3.38 3.92
CA MET A 319 -2.04 -3.10 2.81
C MET A 319 -1.25 -2.70 1.57
N GLU A 320 -1.70 -3.21 0.41
CA GLU A 320 -1.18 -2.82 -0.90
C GLU A 320 -2.32 -2.67 -1.89
N MET A 321 -2.20 -1.78 -2.86
CA MET A 321 -3.20 -1.54 -3.88
C MET A 321 -2.63 -1.76 -5.28
N ASN A 322 -3.32 -2.57 -6.10
CA ASN A 322 -2.97 -2.74 -7.50
C ASN A 322 -3.51 -1.58 -8.36
N GLU A 323 -3.16 -1.56 -9.65
CA GLU A 323 -3.60 -0.51 -10.58
C GLU A 323 -5.10 -0.49 -10.84
N ASN A 324 -5.78 -1.60 -10.65
CA ASN A 324 -7.23 -1.70 -10.83
C ASN A 324 -8.02 -1.14 -9.63
N GLY A 325 -7.33 -0.70 -8.57
CA GLY A 325 -7.94 -0.21 -7.35
C GLY A 325 -8.39 -1.32 -6.39
N GLU A 326 -7.89 -2.54 -6.57
CA GLU A 326 -8.09 -3.61 -5.60
C GLU A 326 -7.04 -3.49 -4.50
N ILE A 327 -7.50 -3.44 -3.25
CA ILE A 327 -6.66 -3.33 -2.07
C ILE A 327 -6.53 -4.70 -1.42
N PHE A 328 -5.31 -5.17 -1.30
CA PHE A 328 -4.95 -6.38 -0.57
C PHE A 328 -4.67 -6.02 0.88
N ILE A 329 -5.30 -6.70 1.81
CA ILE A 329 -5.28 -6.41 3.24
C ILE A 329 -4.77 -7.63 3.97
N LEU A 330 -3.59 -7.52 4.55
CA LEU A 330 -2.99 -8.55 5.40
C LEU A 330 -3.48 -8.37 6.82
N THR A 331 -4.14 -9.39 7.33
CA THR A 331 -4.69 -9.42 8.69
C THR A 331 -4.05 -10.52 9.53
N SER A 332 -4.34 -10.59 10.84
CA SER A 332 -3.89 -11.69 11.69
C SER A 332 -4.48 -13.05 11.32
N GLU A 333 -5.58 -13.08 10.55
CA GLU A 333 -6.28 -14.29 10.13
C GLU A 333 -6.05 -14.64 8.65
N GLY A 334 -5.16 -13.89 7.96
CA GLY A 334 -4.77 -14.13 6.58
C GLY A 334 -4.95 -12.93 5.67
N LEU A 335 -4.75 -13.17 4.36
CA LEU A 335 -4.85 -12.17 3.32
C LEU A 335 -6.26 -12.14 2.73
N MET A 336 -6.80 -10.95 2.58
CA MET A 336 -8.05 -10.70 1.85
C MET A 336 -7.89 -9.57 0.86
N SER A 337 -8.84 -9.38 -0.05
CA SER A 337 -8.87 -8.21 -0.92
C SER A 337 -10.21 -7.50 -0.88
N LEU A 338 -10.15 -6.20 -1.17
CA LEU A 338 -11.31 -5.33 -1.31
C LEU A 338 -11.22 -4.61 -2.65
N THR A 339 -12.17 -4.88 -3.54
CA THR A 339 -12.26 -4.17 -4.81
C THR A 339 -12.85 -2.77 -4.57
N THR A 340 -12.09 -1.75 -4.94
CA THR A 340 -12.57 -0.37 -5.04
C THR A 340 -12.70 0.01 -6.51
N TYR A 341 -13.41 1.11 -6.81
CA TYR A 341 -13.45 1.63 -8.19
C TYR A 341 -12.33 2.63 -8.47
N ASN A 342 -11.49 2.91 -7.49
CA ASN A 342 -10.44 3.91 -7.53
C ASN A 342 -9.16 3.38 -8.18
N SER A 343 -9.23 3.06 -9.48
CA SER A 343 -8.10 2.59 -10.27
C SER A 343 -7.04 3.68 -10.48
N SER A 344 -5.86 3.28 -10.97
CA SER A 344 -4.80 4.21 -11.35
C SER A 344 -5.25 5.14 -12.48
N PRO A 345 -4.95 6.45 -12.41
CA PRO A 345 -5.29 7.42 -13.43
C PRO A 345 -4.69 7.06 -14.79
N LYS A 346 -5.38 7.48 -15.87
CA LYS A 346 -4.90 7.36 -17.25
C LYS A 346 -4.31 8.68 -17.73
N SER A 347 -3.63 8.65 -18.87
CA SER A 347 -3.01 9.84 -19.48
C SER A 347 -3.97 10.64 -20.38
N ASN A 348 -5.07 10.02 -20.83
CA ASN A 348 -6.12 10.63 -21.66
C ASN A 348 -7.47 9.94 -21.41
N TYR A 349 -8.55 10.47 -22.00
CA TYR A 349 -9.92 9.92 -21.85
C TYR A 349 -10.31 8.87 -22.89
N ASP A 350 -9.40 8.34 -23.71
CA ASP A 350 -9.71 7.33 -24.75
C ASP A 350 -10.32 6.05 -24.19
N LEU A 351 -10.01 5.73 -22.94
CA LEU A 351 -10.44 4.50 -22.27
C LEU A 351 -11.59 4.71 -21.29
N VAL A 352 -12.20 5.90 -21.26
CA VAL A 352 -13.31 6.18 -20.34
C VAL A 352 -14.49 5.28 -20.63
N LYS A 353 -14.97 4.62 -19.59
CA LYS A 353 -16.20 3.81 -19.61
C LYS A 353 -17.10 4.25 -18.47
N ILE A 354 -18.41 4.31 -18.78
CA ILE A 354 -19.46 4.62 -17.80
C ILE A 354 -20.45 3.46 -17.82
N TYR A 355 -20.60 2.78 -16.70
CA TYR A 355 -21.44 1.58 -16.59
C TYR A 355 -22.06 1.41 -15.19
N PRO A 356 -23.18 0.69 -15.08
CA PRO A 356 -23.98 0.13 -16.14
C PRO A 356 -24.66 1.22 -16.99
N ASN A 357 -24.90 0.95 -18.26
CA ASN A 357 -25.69 1.80 -19.14
C ASN A 357 -26.50 0.90 -20.09
N PRO A 358 -27.81 0.74 -19.90
CA PRO A 358 -28.70 1.48 -18.98
C PRO A 358 -28.46 1.24 -17.48
N VAL A 359 -28.76 2.26 -16.67
CA VAL A 359 -28.91 2.14 -15.22
C VAL A 359 -30.36 1.72 -14.91
N VAL A 360 -30.56 0.58 -14.27
CA VAL A 360 -31.85 0.11 -13.78
C VAL A 360 -31.96 0.42 -12.30
N LEU A 361 -32.77 1.40 -11.90
CA LEU A 361 -32.81 1.95 -10.53
C LEU A 361 -33.14 0.95 -9.43
N ASN A 362 -33.83 -0.13 -9.76
CA ASN A 362 -34.18 -1.18 -8.81
C ASN A 362 -33.10 -2.26 -8.67
N GLU A 363 -32.11 -2.27 -9.56
CA GLU A 363 -31.03 -3.28 -9.60
C GLU A 363 -29.66 -2.67 -9.35
N HIS A 364 -29.47 -1.40 -9.72
CA HIS A 364 -28.20 -0.71 -9.62
C HIS A 364 -28.25 0.43 -8.60
N GLU A 365 -27.37 0.37 -7.63
CA GLU A 365 -27.24 1.42 -6.62
C GLU A 365 -26.28 2.52 -7.03
N THR A 366 -25.36 2.22 -7.97
CA THR A 366 -24.28 3.12 -8.37
C THR A 366 -24.04 3.11 -9.87
N LEU A 367 -23.50 4.22 -10.37
CA LEU A 367 -22.90 4.38 -11.69
C LEU A 367 -21.40 4.50 -11.56
N ILE A 368 -20.66 3.71 -12.32
CA ILE A 368 -19.21 3.63 -12.26
C ILE A 368 -18.60 4.35 -13.45
N PHE A 369 -17.62 5.17 -13.16
CA PHE A 369 -16.74 5.80 -14.12
C PHE A 369 -15.37 5.14 -14.01
N SER A 370 -14.77 4.74 -15.11
CA SER A 370 -13.41 4.17 -15.15
C SER A 370 -12.61 4.78 -16.31
N GLY A 371 -11.29 4.71 -16.23
CA GLY A 371 -10.40 5.31 -17.23
C GLY A 371 -10.29 6.83 -17.12
N LEU A 372 -10.50 7.37 -15.92
CA LEU A 372 -10.37 8.79 -15.60
C LEU A 372 -8.90 9.20 -15.48
N LEU A 373 -8.65 10.51 -15.55
CA LEU A 373 -7.36 11.14 -15.30
C LEU A 373 -7.12 11.32 -13.78
N GLU A 374 -6.00 11.93 -13.41
CA GLU A 374 -5.67 12.22 -12.00
C GLU A 374 -6.71 13.16 -11.38
N ASP A 375 -6.98 14.28 -12.01
CA ASP A 375 -7.93 15.29 -11.53
C ASP A 375 -9.02 15.53 -12.58
N ASN A 376 -10.29 15.36 -12.18
CA ASN A 376 -11.44 15.36 -13.07
C ASN A 376 -12.56 16.25 -12.54
N HIS A 377 -13.18 17.03 -13.44
CA HIS A 377 -14.46 17.71 -13.23
C HIS A 377 -15.55 16.97 -13.99
N ILE A 378 -16.47 16.34 -13.28
CA ILE A 378 -17.55 15.54 -13.86
C ILE A 378 -18.86 16.28 -13.64
N LYS A 379 -19.52 16.69 -14.72
CA LYS A 379 -20.82 17.34 -14.68
C LYS A 379 -21.87 16.46 -15.33
N ILE A 380 -22.96 16.22 -14.61
CA ILE A 380 -24.11 15.43 -15.08
C ILE A 380 -25.30 16.36 -15.19
N THR A 381 -25.96 16.37 -16.37
CA THR A 381 -27.13 17.20 -16.65
C THR A 381 -28.26 16.37 -17.24
N SER A 382 -29.51 16.86 -17.16
CA SER A 382 -30.60 16.39 -18.00
C SER A 382 -30.36 16.75 -19.47
N LEU A 383 -31.13 16.20 -20.39
CA LEU A 383 -31.11 16.60 -21.82
C LEU A 383 -31.43 18.08 -22.04
N SER A 384 -32.21 18.69 -21.14
CA SER A 384 -32.51 20.13 -21.19
C SER A 384 -31.41 21.03 -20.60
N GLY A 385 -30.29 20.45 -20.16
CA GLY A 385 -29.15 21.19 -19.60
C GLY A 385 -29.28 21.50 -18.10
N VAL A 386 -30.34 21.02 -17.43
CA VAL A 386 -30.47 21.18 -15.97
C VAL A 386 -29.41 20.34 -15.26
N GLU A 387 -28.62 20.99 -14.44
CA GLU A 387 -27.57 20.32 -13.67
C GLU A 387 -28.14 19.40 -12.60
N ILE A 388 -27.71 18.14 -12.62
CA ILE A 388 -28.02 17.13 -11.62
C ILE A 388 -26.97 17.14 -10.52
N ILE A 389 -25.68 17.08 -10.90
CA ILE A 389 -24.55 17.14 -9.98
C ILE A 389 -23.29 17.56 -10.72
N THR A 390 -22.36 18.20 -10.00
CA THR A 390 -20.98 18.38 -10.41
C THR A 390 -20.09 17.78 -9.34
N LEU A 391 -19.14 16.95 -9.76
CA LEU A 391 -18.20 16.24 -8.91
C LEU A 391 -16.78 16.66 -9.29
N GLU A 392 -16.00 17.07 -8.30
CA GLU A 392 -14.55 17.16 -8.42
C GLU A 392 -13.97 15.87 -7.86
N TYR A 393 -13.22 15.16 -8.68
CA TYR A 393 -12.74 13.83 -8.33
C TYR A 393 -11.29 13.61 -8.74
N ARG A 394 -10.54 12.98 -7.86
CA ARG A 394 -9.16 12.54 -8.09
C ARG A 394 -9.10 11.02 -8.17
N GLY A 395 -8.37 10.52 -9.17
CA GLY A 395 -8.15 9.09 -9.41
C GLY A 395 -8.81 8.56 -10.66
N GLY A 396 -8.39 7.38 -11.10
CA GLY A 396 -8.75 6.79 -12.39
C GLY A 396 -10.15 6.16 -12.44
N GLY A 397 -10.88 6.09 -11.33
CA GLY A 397 -12.23 5.52 -11.32
C GLY A 397 -13.06 5.96 -10.11
N LEU A 398 -14.32 6.22 -10.35
CA LEU A 398 -15.31 6.74 -9.39
C LEU A 398 -16.57 5.90 -9.39
N SER A 399 -17.17 5.68 -8.22
CA SER A 399 -18.54 5.18 -8.06
C SER A 399 -19.45 6.30 -7.55
N TRP A 400 -20.49 6.62 -8.32
CA TRP A 400 -21.52 7.59 -7.94
C TRP A 400 -22.82 6.91 -7.57
N ASN A 401 -23.37 7.24 -6.42
CA ASN A 401 -24.57 6.63 -5.81
C ASN A 401 -25.91 7.09 -6.41
N LEU A 402 -25.91 7.74 -7.57
CA LEU A 402 -27.08 8.23 -8.29
C LEU A 402 -27.88 9.30 -7.51
N ILE A 403 -27.25 9.99 -6.57
CA ILE A 403 -27.85 11.07 -5.80
C ILE A 403 -27.41 12.41 -6.41
N GLY A 404 -28.39 13.24 -6.73
CA GLY A 404 -28.15 14.59 -7.23
C GLY A 404 -27.88 15.61 -6.11
N LYS A 405 -27.61 16.86 -6.49
CA LYS A 405 -27.32 17.98 -5.57
C LYS A 405 -28.41 18.28 -4.53
N ASN A 406 -29.62 17.72 -4.70
CA ASN A 406 -30.77 17.92 -3.80
C ASN A 406 -30.91 16.75 -2.81
N ASP A 407 -29.89 15.91 -2.65
CA ASP A 407 -29.92 14.68 -1.85
C ASP A 407 -31.03 13.68 -2.25
N LYS A 408 -31.47 13.74 -3.50
CA LYS A 408 -32.49 12.84 -4.06
C LYS A 408 -31.90 11.97 -5.15
N LYS A 409 -32.32 10.70 -5.19
CA LYS A 409 -32.02 9.81 -6.34
C LYS A 409 -32.50 10.45 -7.64
N ILE A 410 -31.74 10.25 -8.70
CA ILE A 410 -32.15 10.68 -10.04
C ILE A 410 -33.37 9.88 -10.51
N LEU A 411 -34.14 10.49 -11.39
CA LEU A 411 -35.36 9.87 -11.97
C LEU A 411 -35.00 9.15 -13.28
N PRO A 412 -35.87 8.23 -13.77
CA PRO A 412 -35.74 7.68 -15.11
C PRO A 412 -35.66 8.77 -16.17
N GLY A 413 -34.73 8.60 -17.12
CA GLY A 413 -34.47 9.58 -18.16
C GLY A 413 -33.12 9.44 -18.83
N ILE A 414 -32.83 10.31 -19.79
CA ILE A 414 -31.53 10.39 -20.44
C ILE A 414 -30.75 11.57 -19.84
N TYR A 415 -29.51 11.33 -19.49
CA TYR A 415 -28.60 12.30 -18.91
C TYR A 415 -27.35 12.45 -19.76
N LEU A 416 -26.79 13.65 -19.78
CA LEU A 416 -25.51 13.97 -20.41
C LEU A 416 -24.43 14.00 -19.32
N VAL A 417 -23.30 13.38 -19.60
CA VAL A 417 -22.14 13.37 -18.74
C VAL A 417 -20.99 14.08 -19.46
N PHE A 418 -20.51 15.12 -18.85
CA PHE A 418 -19.33 15.89 -19.30
C PHE A 418 -18.20 15.61 -18.32
N ILE A 419 -17.06 15.18 -18.80
CA ILE A 419 -15.84 15.01 -18.01
C ILE A 419 -14.77 15.90 -18.61
N VAL A 420 -14.10 16.69 -17.80
CA VAL A 420 -13.04 17.61 -18.22
C VAL A 420 -11.87 17.46 -17.24
N SER A 421 -10.64 17.43 -17.78
CA SER A 421 -9.43 17.49 -16.97
C SER A 421 -9.32 18.84 -16.24
N SER A 422 -8.62 18.87 -15.12
CA SER A 422 -8.46 20.09 -14.31
C SER A 422 -7.77 21.22 -15.06
N ASP A 423 -6.89 20.89 -16.03
CA ASP A 423 -6.20 21.85 -16.91
C ASP A 423 -7.02 22.20 -18.18
N GLY A 424 -8.17 21.55 -18.39
CA GLY A 424 -9.06 21.77 -19.53
C GLY A 424 -8.53 21.24 -20.88
N THR A 425 -7.42 20.52 -20.90
CA THR A 425 -6.82 20.00 -22.14
C THR A 425 -7.55 18.79 -22.70
N GLU A 426 -8.11 17.96 -21.83
CA GLU A 426 -8.85 16.75 -22.17
C GLU A 426 -10.33 16.90 -21.82
N ASN A 427 -11.20 16.32 -22.65
CA ASN A 427 -12.63 16.26 -22.37
C ASN A 427 -13.27 15.00 -22.93
N PHE A 428 -14.37 14.57 -22.29
CA PHE A 428 -15.15 13.43 -22.69
C PHE A 428 -16.63 13.72 -22.51
N LEU A 429 -17.43 13.32 -23.49
CA LEU A 429 -18.90 13.47 -23.46
C LEU A 429 -19.57 12.13 -23.69
N SER A 430 -20.53 11.78 -22.83
CA SER A 430 -21.34 10.58 -22.97
C SER A 430 -22.78 10.80 -22.58
N LYS A 431 -23.62 9.80 -22.90
CA LYS A 431 -25.03 9.72 -22.50
C LYS A 431 -25.23 8.50 -21.64
N ILE A 432 -26.04 8.64 -20.59
CA ILE A 432 -26.51 7.54 -19.78
C ILE A 432 -28.05 7.47 -19.84
N LEU A 433 -28.57 6.26 -19.94
CA LEU A 433 -30.00 5.98 -19.84
C LEU A 433 -30.28 5.43 -18.42
N VAL A 434 -31.25 6.02 -17.75
CA VAL A 434 -31.73 5.58 -16.44
C VAL A 434 -33.16 5.12 -16.60
N ILE A 435 -33.47 3.89 -16.15
CA ILE A 435 -34.80 3.26 -16.26
C ILE A 435 -35.26 2.65 -14.93
#